data_fe865d21386db28d9f79ffad929e4911
#
_entry.id   fe865d21386db28d9f79ffad929e4911
#
_cell.length_a   1.000
_cell.length_b   1.000
_cell.length_c   1.000
_cell.angle_alpha   90.00
_cell.angle_beta   90.00
_cell.angle_gamma   90.00
#
_symmetry.space_group_name_H-M   'P 1'
#
loop_
_entity.id
_entity.type
_entity.pdbx_description
1 polymer ?
#
loop_
_entity_poly.entity_id
_entity_poly.type
_entity_poly.pdbx_seq_one_letter_code
_entity_poly.pdbx_strand_id
1 'polypeptide(L)'
;MKRSITAFAFIFILVTASAQVTKKTLELPDFRAIYNNSNYTVYLKQTNKQEVTVEAMTDIYNLTKIYVENGILMINLERKPDDPNKSIWAKIDDIKLNPTMKVYVSVKNLDEIQINGAGKVISENSLAASLLNVSVSGSGSTDLDIKGDVVKAEVSGSGKLGIKGYASSLDAVVSGSGSLNAFNCPVEKAKVKVSGSGVAELNVSDNLDALVVGSGSVKHKGNTKNTVKKVYGTGTVDRAY
;
A
#
# COMPACT_ATOMS: atom_id res chain seq x y z
N MET A 1 -63.60 25.43 37.44
CA MET A 1 -63.19 24.55 36.32
C MET A 1 -61.69 24.59 36.19
N LYS A 2 -60.95 23.61 36.74
CA LYS A 2 -59.50 23.53 36.63
C LYS A 2 -59.18 22.63 35.42
N ARG A 3 -58.51 23.17 34.39
CA ARG A 3 -58.01 22.42 33.25
C ARG A 3 -56.61 21.89 33.55
N SER A 4 -56.48 20.55 33.72
CA SER A 4 -55.22 19.86 33.80
C SER A 4 -54.62 19.77 32.42
N ILE A 5 -53.43 20.32 32.21
CA ILE A 5 -52.63 20.18 31.01
C ILE A 5 -51.68 18.99 31.25
N THR A 6 -51.95 17.87 30.60
CA THR A 6 -51.04 16.69 30.62
C THR A 6 -49.93 16.90 29.56
N ALA A 7 -48.73 17.19 30.02
CA ALA A 7 -47.56 17.28 29.13
C ALA A 7 -47.10 15.87 28.71
N PHE A 8 -47.22 15.56 27.47
CA PHE A 8 -46.67 14.33 26.87
C PHE A 8 -45.20 14.54 26.58
N ALA A 9 -44.31 13.95 27.40
CA ALA A 9 -42.88 13.96 27.13
C ALA A 9 -42.57 12.94 26.03
N PHE A 10 -42.20 13.43 24.86
CA PHE A 10 -41.69 12.60 23.76
C PHE A 10 -40.23 12.26 24.07
N ILE A 11 -39.99 11.02 24.51
CA ILE A 11 -38.62 10.49 24.66
C ILE A 11 -38.12 10.16 23.26
N PHE A 12 -37.22 11.02 22.73
CA PHE A 12 -36.48 10.77 21.50
C PHE A 12 -35.38 9.75 21.82
N ILE A 13 -35.60 8.46 21.53
CA ILE A 13 -34.55 7.46 21.58
C ILE A 13 -33.66 7.68 20.37
N LEU A 14 -32.50 8.30 20.57
CA LEU A 14 -31.42 8.35 19.60
C LEU A 14 -30.85 6.93 19.48
N VAL A 15 -31.30 6.19 18.47
CA VAL A 15 -30.65 4.94 18.07
C VAL A 15 -29.36 5.33 17.33
N THR A 16 -28.24 5.31 18.03
CA THR A 16 -26.92 5.41 17.42
C THR A 16 -26.66 4.08 16.69
N ALA A 17 -26.83 4.04 15.38
CA ALA A 17 -26.40 2.93 14.55
C ALA A 17 -24.88 2.88 14.55
N SER A 18 -24.29 2.15 15.50
CA SER A 18 -22.86 1.83 15.47
C SER A 18 -22.64 0.89 14.30
N ALA A 19 -21.82 1.30 13.33
CA ALA A 19 -21.39 0.40 12.26
C ALA A 19 -20.65 -0.78 12.89
N GLN A 20 -21.21 -1.97 12.76
CA GLN A 20 -20.63 -3.18 13.37
C GLN A 20 -19.34 -3.54 12.64
N VAL A 21 -18.22 -3.64 13.38
CA VAL A 21 -16.92 -4.06 12.89
C VAL A 21 -16.72 -5.54 13.19
N THR A 22 -16.42 -6.33 12.17
CA THR A 22 -16.04 -7.74 12.29
C THR A 22 -14.53 -7.83 12.37
N LYS A 23 -14.02 -8.54 13.39
CA LYS A 23 -12.60 -8.89 13.51
C LYS A 23 -12.46 -10.40 13.59
N LYS A 24 -11.68 -10.99 12.67
CA LYS A 24 -11.51 -12.44 12.58
C LYS A 24 -10.08 -12.81 12.19
N THR A 25 -9.50 -13.75 12.92
CA THR A 25 -8.25 -14.42 12.53
C THR A 25 -8.57 -15.59 11.61
N LEU A 26 -7.82 -15.71 10.55
CA LEU A 26 -7.99 -16.73 9.50
C LEU A 26 -6.93 -17.82 9.65
N GLU A 27 -7.34 -19.07 9.53
CA GLU A 27 -6.45 -20.22 9.40
C GLU A 27 -6.12 -20.39 7.91
N LEU A 28 -4.87 -20.07 7.53
CA LEU A 28 -4.43 -20.08 6.14
C LEU A 28 -3.13 -20.89 6.01
N PRO A 29 -2.90 -21.55 4.85
CA PRO A 29 -1.62 -22.17 4.52
C PRO A 29 -0.45 -21.19 4.58
N ASP A 30 0.77 -21.69 4.62
CA ASP A 30 1.98 -20.87 4.58
C ASP A 30 2.10 -20.12 3.25
N PHE A 31 2.53 -18.83 3.32
CA PHE A 31 2.78 -17.98 2.17
C PHE A 31 4.06 -17.17 2.36
N ARG A 32 4.60 -16.67 1.24
CA ARG A 32 5.78 -15.80 1.19
C ARG A 32 5.58 -14.56 0.32
N ALA A 33 4.40 -14.41 -0.25
CA ALA A 33 4.01 -13.24 -1.04
C ALA A 33 2.64 -12.71 -0.60
N ILE A 34 2.42 -11.41 -0.77
CA ILE A 34 1.17 -10.74 -0.41
C ILE A 34 0.69 -9.90 -1.59
N TYR A 35 -0.49 -10.22 -2.12
CA TYR A 35 -1.14 -9.46 -3.19
C TYR A 35 -2.39 -8.78 -2.65
N ASN A 36 -2.32 -7.46 -2.51
CA ASN A 36 -3.45 -6.64 -2.11
C ASN A 36 -4.17 -6.07 -3.34
N ASN A 37 -5.21 -6.75 -3.78
CA ASN A 37 -6.07 -6.36 -4.91
C ASN A 37 -7.32 -5.59 -4.44
N SER A 38 -7.18 -4.81 -3.38
CA SER A 38 -8.30 -4.16 -2.71
C SER A 38 -7.91 -2.79 -2.17
N ASN A 39 -8.83 -2.13 -1.46
CA ASN A 39 -8.58 -0.87 -0.76
C ASN A 39 -8.17 -1.08 0.71
N TYR A 40 -7.87 -2.30 1.13
CA TYR A 40 -7.42 -2.59 2.49
C TYR A 40 -6.07 -1.96 2.82
N THR A 41 -5.94 -1.49 4.07
CA THR A 41 -4.64 -1.22 4.66
C THR A 41 -4.12 -2.49 5.31
N VAL A 42 -3.00 -2.99 4.82
CA VAL A 42 -2.30 -4.15 5.36
C VAL A 42 -1.20 -3.67 6.31
N TYR A 43 -1.29 -4.07 7.57
CA TYR A 43 -0.26 -3.90 8.58
C TYR A 43 0.57 -5.17 8.62
N LEU A 44 1.82 -5.07 8.20
CA LEU A 44 2.70 -6.19 7.98
C LEU A 44 3.79 -6.25 9.06
N LYS A 45 3.96 -7.41 9.66
CA LYS A 45 4.98 -7.65 10.67
C LYS A 45 5.72 -8.95 10.38
N GLN A 46 7.03 -8.92 10.35
CA GLN A 46 7.83 -10.13 10.25
C GLN A 46 8.10 -10.71 11.65
N THR A 47 7.70 -11.96 11.85
CA THR A 47 7.80 -12.66 13.14
C THR A 47 8.07 -14.15 12.90
N ASN A 48 8.28 -14.92 13.96
CA ASN A 48 8.42 -16.38 13.86
C ASN A 48 7.09 -17.14 13.68
N LYS A 49 5.95 -16.44 13.72
CA LYS A 49 4.61 -17.03 13.55
C LYS A 49 3.88 -16.35 12.39
N GLN A 50 3.27 -17.15 11.54
CA GLN A 50 2.35 -16.64 10.52
C GLN A 50 0.94 -16.51 11.09
N GLU A 51 0.31 -15.36 10.85
CA GLU A 51 -1.07 -15.11 11.27
C GLU A 51 -1.69 -14.00 10.39
N VAL A 52 -2.94 -14.15 10.05
CA VAL A 52 -3.70 -13.15 9.29
C VAL A 52 -4.98 -12.82 10.05
N THR A 53 -5.17 -11.55 10.42
CA THR A 53 -6.39 -11.06 11.08
C THR A 53 -7.01 -9.95 10.25
N VAL A 54 -8.28 -10.08 9.94
CA VAL A 54 -9.08 -9.09 9.20
C VAL A 54 -9.92 -8.29 10.18
N GLU A 55 -9.95 -6.98 10.03
CA GLU A 55 -10.80 -6.06 10.78
C GLU A 55 -11.51 -5.13 9.78
N ALA A 56 -12.79 -5.32 9.58
CA ALA A 56 -13.57 -4.57 8.61
C ALA A 56 -15.01 -4.35 9.09
N MET A 57 -15.66 -3.33 8.53
CA MET A 57 -17.12 -3.22 8.68
C MET A 57 -17.77 -4.50 8.15
N THR A 58 -18.79 -5.00 8.85
CA THR A 58 -19.39 -6.33 8.55
C THR A 58 -19.85 -6.46 7.10
N ASP A 59 -20.43 -5.42 6.52
CA ASP A 59 -20.88 -5.42 5.12
C ASP A 59 -19.71 -5.57 4.13
N ILE A 60 -18.55 -4.96 4.46
CA ILE A 60 -17.33 -5.05 3.67
C ILE A 60 -16.68 -6.41 3.88
N TYR A 61 -16.66 -6.89 5.14
CA TYR A 61 -16.13 -8.22 5.45
C TYR A 61 -16.80 -9.31 4.65
N ASN A 62 -18.13 -9.23 4.47
CA ASN A 62 -18.90 -10.21 3.70
C ASN A 62 -18.57 -10.24 2.18
N LEU A 63 -17.98 -9.15 1.67
CA LEU A 63 -17.49 -9.02 0.29
C LEU A 63 -16.00 -9.33 0.17
N THR A 64 -15.31 -9.56 1.30
CA THR A 64 -13.87 -9.77 1.33
C THR A 64 -13.54 -11.24 1.09
N LYS A 65 -12.60 -11.50 0.18
CA LYS A 65 -12.05 -12.82 -0.11
C LYS A 65 -10.55 -12.80 0.21
N ILE A 66 -10.18 -13.47 1.29
CA ILE A 66 -8.77 -13.65 1.68
C ILE A 66 -8.46 -15.13 1.72
N TYR A 67 -7.50 -15.54 0.91
CA TYR A 67 -7.08 -16.94 0.76
C TYR A 67 -5.62 -17.01 0.32
N VAL A 68 -5.02 -18.19 0.42
CA VAL A 68 -3.68 -18.45 -0.09
C VAL A 68 -3.77 -19.35 -1.31
N GLU A 69 -3.13 -18.93 -2.38
CA GLU A 69 -3.00 -19.69 -3.62
C GLU A 69 -1.54 -19.64 -4.09
N ASN A 70 -0.95 -20.80 -4.36
CA ASN A 70 0.46 -20.95 -4.79
C ASN A 70 1.47 -20.24 -3.87
N GLY A 71 1.24 -20.22 -2.55
CA GLY A 71 2.09 -19.54 -1.59
C GLY A 71 1.96 -18.01 -1.57
N ILE A 72 0.90 -17.47 -2.17
CA ILE A 72 0.57 -16.05 -2.23
C ILE A 72 -0.68 -15.78 -1.41
N LEU A 73 -0.61 -14.86 -0.44
CA LEU A 73 -1.77 -14.35 0.26
C LEU A 73 -2.52 -13.37 -0.65
N MET A 74 -3.70 -13.75 -1.11
CA MET A 74 -4.58 -12.93 -1.93
C MET A 74 -5.58 -12.19 -1.05
N ILE A 75 -5.63 -10.85 -1.15
CA ILE A 75 -6.59 -9.98 -0.45
C ILE A 75 -7.44 -9.29 -1.51
N ASN A 76 -8.65 -9.80 -1.71
CA ASN A 76 -9.58 -9.33 -2.73
C ASN A 76 -10.83 -8.74 -2.10
N LEU A 77 -11.42 -7.76 -2.75
CA LEU A 77 -12.73 -7.21 -2.41
C LEU A 77 -13.66 -7.34 -3.62
N GLU A 78 -14.73 -8.12 -3.46
CA GLU A 78 -15.76 -8.25 -4.49
C GLU A 78 -16.61 -6.98 -4.53
N ARG A 79 -16.94 -6.51 -5.73
CA ARG A 79 -17.91 -5.44 -5.88
C ARG A 79 -19.30 -5.98 -5.63
N LYS A 80 -20.13 -5.25 -4.87
CA LYS A 80 -21.57 -5.49 -4.89
C LYS A 80 -22.06 -5.33 -6.32
N PRO A 81 -22.88 -6.26 -6.84
CA PRO A 81 -23.56 -6.04 -8.10
C PRO A 81 -24.30 -4.69 -8.05
N ASP A 82 -24.14 -3.86 -9.06
CA ASP A 82 -24.94 -2.64 -9.19
C ASP A 82 -26.41 -3.04 -9.28
N ASP A 83 -27.23 -2.61 -8.33
CA ASP A 83 -28.69 -2.73 -8.41
C ASP A 83 -29.21 -1.61 -9.33
N PRO A 84 -29.69 -1.95 -10.55
CA PRO A 84 -30.18 -0.94 -11.49
C PRO A 84 -31.40 -0.17 -10.97
N ASN A 85 -32.10 -0.71 -9.95
CA ASN A 85 -33.30 -0.11 -9.37
C ASN A 85 -33.00 0.81 -8.18
N LYS A 86 -31.75 0.89 -7.70
CA LYS A 86 -31.37 1.84 -6.65
C LYS A 86 -31.34 3.27 -7.19
N SER A 87 -32.05 4.17 -6.50
CA SER A 87 -31.96 5.60 -6.79
C SER A 87 -30.52 6.13 -6.57
N ILE A 88 -30.16 7.21 -7.26
CA ILE A 88 -28.84 7.86 -7.11
C ILE A 88 -28.57 8.24 -5.64
N TRP A 89 -29.60 8.67 -4.90
CA TRP A 89 -29.51 9.03 -3.48
C TRP A 89 -29.21 7.83 -2.60
N ALA A 90 -29.84 6.66 -2.85
CA ALA A 90 -29.53 5.43 -2.13
C ALA A 90 -28.13 4.90 -2.45
N LYS A 91 -27.58 5.17 -3.64
CA LYS A 91 -26.17 4.87 -3.98
C LYS A 91 -25.18 5.77 -3.24
N ILE A 92 -25.56 7.03 -2.95
CA ILE A 92 -24.74 7.99 -2.19
C ILE A 92 -24.71 7.60 -0.70
N ASP A 93 -25.82 7.15 -0.12
CA ASP A 93 -25.89 6.69 1.27
C ASP A 93 -25.05 5.42 1.54
N ASP A 94 -24.80 4.61 0.50
CA ASP A 94 -23.88 3.44 0.58
C ASP A 94 -22.39 3.87 0.61
N ILE A 95 -22.05 5.14 0.32
CA ILE A 95 -20.69 5.68 0.40
C ILE A 95 -20.38 6.02 1.85
N LYS A 96 -19.90 5.03 2.60
CA LYS A 96 -19.37 5.28 3.93
C LYS A 96 -18.01 5.95 3.80
N LEU A 97 -17.89 7.19 4.26
CA LEU A 97 -16.62 7.90 4.34
C LEU A 97 -15.72 7.19 5.38
N ASN A 98 -14.53 6.78 4.94
CA ASN A 98 -13.51 6.10 5.77
C ASN A 98 -13.97 4.79 6.45
N PRO A 99 -14.37 3.76 5.71
CA PRO A 99 -14.72 2.48 6.29
C PRO A 99 -13.50 1.82 6.95
N THR A 100 -13.72 1.10 8.06
CA THR A 100 -12.67 0.25 8.64
C THR A 100 -12.37 -0.90 7.68
N MET A 101 -11.15 -0.94 7.16
CA MET A 101 -10.64 -1.94 6.23
C MET A 101 -9.17 -2.21 6.53
N LYS A 102 -8.89 -3.10 7.49
CA LYS A 102 -7.53 -3.42 7.94
C LYS A 102 -7.29 -4.91 7.89
N VAL A 103 -6.11 -5.30 7.44
CA VAL A 103 -5.60 -6.67 7.54
C VAL A 103 -4.27 -6.64 8.26
N TYR A 104 -4.16 -7.36 9.34
CA TYR A 104 -2.92 -7.54 10.08
C TYR A 104 -2.30 -8.85 9.65
N VAL A 105 -1.09 -8.79 9.13
CA VAL A 105 -0.35 -9.94 8.60
C VAL A 105 0.95 -10.10 9.36
N SER A 106 1.09 -11.20 10.07
CA SER A 106 2.38 -11.67 10.57
C SER A 106 2.90 -12.75 9.62
N VAL A 107 4.18 -12.65 9.23
CA VAL A 107 4.81 -13.57 8.27
C VAL A 107 6.22 -13.93 8.71
N LYS A 108 6.65 -15.17 8.43
CA LYS A 108 8.03 -15.64 8.77
C LYS A 108 9.04 -15.13 7.76
N ASN A 109 8.79 -15.38 6.49
CA ASN A 109 9.62 -14.98 5.36
C ASN A 109 8.75 -14.28 4.33
N LEU A 110 9.32 -13.28 3.66
CA LEU A 110 8.59 -12.49 2.67
C LEU A 110 9.50 -12.22 1.47
N ASP A 111 9.04 -12.58 0.28
CA ASP A 111 9.77 -12.42 -0.96
C ASP A 111 9.12 -11.38 -1.88
N GLU A 112 7.80 -11.16 -1.72
CA GLU A 112 7.06 -10.28 -2.64
C GLU A 112 5.87 -9.59 -1.97
N ILE A 113 5.69 -8.31 -2.31
CA ILE A 113 4.52 -7.49 -1.99
C ILE A 113 4.00 -6.87 -3.28
N GLN A 114 2.75 -7.10 -3.60
CA GLN A 114 2.08 -6.47 -4.74
C GLN A 114 0.81 -5.75 -4.32
N ILE A 115 0.62 -4.51 -4.77
CA ILE A 115 -0.60 -3.74 -4.61
C ILE A 115 -1.18 -3.45 -5.99
N ASN A 116 -2.38 -3.97 -6.24
CA ASN A 116 -3.13 -3.76 -7.49
C ASN A 116 -4.39 -2.96 -7.18
N GLY A 117 -4.31 -1.63 -7.20
CA GLY A 117 -5.46 -0.77 -6.91
C GLY A 117 -5.11 0.42 -6.02
N ALA A 118 -5.94 0.70 -4.99
CA ALA A 118 -5.80 1.84 -4.09
C ALA A 118 -5.44 1.44 -2.64
N GLY A 119 -5.11 0.18 -2.40
CA GLY A 119 -4.75 -0.33 -1.08
C GLY A 119 -3.44 0.22 -0.55
N LYS A 120 -3.15 -0.07 0.71
CA LYS A 120 -1.92 0.34 1.39
C LYS A 120 -1.25 -0.85 2.08
N VAL A 121 0.10 -0.88 2.07
CA VAL A 121 0.88 -1.82 2.89
C VAL A 121 1.87 -1.03 3.74
N ILE A 122 1.85 -1.27 5.05
CA ILE A 122 2.73 -0.61 6.04
C ILE A 122 3.44 -1.70 6.82
N SER A 123 4.77 -1.66 6.88
CA SER A 123 5.49 -2.53 7.80
C SER A 123 5.51 -1.96 9.22
N GLU A 124 5.21 -2.80 10.21
CA GLU A 124 5.26 -2.44 11.63
C GLU A 124 6.65 -2.66 12.26
N ASN A 125 7.48 -3.43 11.59
CA ASN A 125 8.89 -3.64 11.95
C ASN A 125 9.73 -3.73 10.69
N SER A 126 11.05 -3.82 10.86
CA SER A 126 11.97 -4.02 9.76
C SER A 126 11.82 -5.42 9.15
N LEU A 127 11.65 -5.48 7.83
CA LEU A 127 11.50 -6.68 7.04
C LEU A 127 12.88 -7.16 6.57
N ALA A 128 13.31 -8.32 7.05
CA ALA A 128 14.57 -8.93 6.65
C ALA A 128 14.36 -9.87 5.45
N ALA A 129 15.01 -9.60 4.32
CA ALA A 129 14.92 -10.43 3.13
C ALA A 129 16.21 -10.35 2.29
N SER A 130 16.71 -11.48 1.77
CA SER A 130 17.81 -11.44 0.80
C SER A 130 17.36 -10.87 -0.55
N LEU A 131 16.13 -11.13 -0.96
CA LEU A 131 15.51 -10.54 -2.13
C LEU A 131 14.06 -10.17 -1.77
N LEU A 132 13.69 -8.90 -1.94
CA LEU A 132 12.31 -8.44 -1.78
C LEU A 132 11.86 -7.75 -3.06
N ASN A 133 10.79 -8.25 -3.67
CA ASN A 133 10.11 -7.60 -4.77
C ASN A 133 8.92 -6.80 -4.23
N VAL A 134 8.82 -5.52 -4.59
CA VAL A 134 7.71 -4.66 -4.19
C VAL A 134 7.14 -3.97 -5.42
N SER A 135 5.88 -4.18 -5.70
CA SER A 135 5.21 -3.52 -6.81
C SER A 135 3.92 -2.81 -6.40
N VAL A 136 3.71 -1.61 -6.96
CA VAL A 136 2.49 -0.82 -6.80
C VAL A 136 1.94 -0.49 -8.18
N SER A 137 0.80 -1.09 -8.51
CA SER A 137 0.06 -0.84 -9.74
C SER A 137 -1.26 -0.14 -9.42
N GLY A 138 -1.46 1.06 -9.98
CA GLY A 138 -2.62 1.89 -9.71
C GLY A 138 -2.31 3.12 -8.87
N SER A 139 -3.09 3.40 -7.84
CA SER A 139 -2.97 4.56 -6.93
C SER A 139 -2.63 4.20 -5.48
N GLY A 140 -2.36 2.93 -5.22
CA GLY A 140 -2.02 2.43 -3.89
C GLY A 140 -0.69 2.95 -3.36
N SER A 141 -0.35 2.58 -2.12
CA SER A 141 0.89 3.03 -1.50
C SER A 141 1.53 2.00 -0.58
N THR A 142 2.86 2.11 -0.42
CA THR A 142 3.62 1.37 0.60
C THR A 142 4.38 2.31 1.51
N ASP A 143 4.64 1.85 2.76
CA ASP A 143 5.60 2.44 3.69
C ASP A 143 6.32 1.29 4.40
N LEU A 144 7.50 0.92 3.90
CA LEU A 144 8.22 -0.29 4.29
C LEU A 144 9.55 0.05 4.94
N ASP A 145 9.81 -0.57 6.08
CA ASP A 145 11.13 -0.63 6.71
C ASP A 145 11.79 -1.94 6.31
N ILE A 146 12.93 -1.86 5.61
CA ILE A 146 13.59 -3.02 4.99
C ILE A 146 15.03 -3.12 5.49
N LYS A 147 15.46 -4.36 5.72
CA LYS A 147 16.86 -4.70 5.93
C LYS A 147 17.18 -5.91 5.06
N GLY A 148 17.88 -5.66 3.93
CA GLY A 148 18.08 -6.73 2.95
C GLY A 148 19.26 -6.54 2.03
N ASP A 149 19.44 -7.51 1.14
CA ASP A 149 20.52 -7.46 0.16
C ASP A 149 20.04 -6.81 -1.15
N VAL A 150 18.95 -7.33 -1.72
CA VAL A 150 18.42 -6.86 -3.00
C VAL A 150 16.96 -6.45 -2.86
N VAL A 151 16.64 -5.21 -3.26
CA VAL A 151 15.26 -4.76 -3.36
C VAL A 151 14.95 -4.44 -4.81
N LYS A 152 13.87 -5.01 -5.33
CA LYS A 152 13.28 -4.63 -6.61
C LYS A 152 12.00 -3.87 -6.35
N ALA A 153 11.92 -2.64 -6.85
CA ALA A 153 10.82 -1.72 -6.61
C ALA A 153 10.18 -1.29 -7.92
N GLU A 154 8.89 -1.52 -8.07
CA GLU A 154 8.16 -1.12 -9.28
C GLU A 154 6.94 -0.28 -8.92
N VAL A 155 6.79 0.87 -9.59
CA VAL A 155 5.60 1.71 -9.52
C VAL A 155 5.04 1.89 -10.93
N SER A 156 3.80 1.46 -11.13
CA SER A 156 3.06 1.64 -12.38
C SER A 156 1.77 2.42 -12.11
N GLY A 157 1.59 3.55 -12.79
CA GLY A 157 0.45 4.43 -12.59
C GLY A 157 0.78 5.65 -11.74
N SER A 158 -0.04 5.95 -10.72
CA SER A 158 0.08 7.13 -9.85
C SER A 158 0.39 6.78 -8.39
N GLY A 159 0.71 5.54 -8.11
CA GLY A 159 0.98 5.01 -6.76
C GLY A 159 2.25 5.58 -6.13
N LYS A 160 2.43 5.28 -4.84
CA LYS A 160 3.58 5.72 -4.04
C LYS A 160 4.26 4.53 -3.37
N LEU A 161 5.56 4.42 -3.56
CA LEU A 161 6.36 3.38 -2.93
C LEU A 161 7.39 4.03 -2.00
N GLY A 162 7.19 3.91 -0.68
CA GLY A 162 8.09 4.40 0.35
C GLY A 162 8.92 3.26 0.95
N ILE A 163 10.23 3.45 1.01
CA ILE A 163 11.19 2.51 1.60
C ILE A 163 12.12 3.26 2.53
N LYS A 164 12.29 2.72 3.73
CA LYS A 164 13.31 3.12 4.71
C LYS A 164 14.09 1.90 5.19
N GLY A 165 15.17 2.13 5.94
CA GLY A 165 16.02 1.06 6.47
C GLY A 165 17.33 0.95 5.70
N TYR A 166 17.68 -0.20 5.15
CA TYR A 166 18.93 -0.45 4.42
C TYR A 166 18.77 -1.57 3.40
N ALA A 167 19.43 -1.43 2.23
CA ALA A 167 19.65 -2.53 1.31
C ALA A 167 21.03 -2.42 0.64
N SER A 168 21.62 -3.53 0.19
CA SER A 168 22.88 -3.47 -0.57
C SER A 168 22.62 -2.95 -2.00
N SER A 169 21.51 -3.35 -2.63
CA SER A 169 21.17 -2.88 -3.97
C SER A 169 19.68 -2.62 -4.15
N LEU A 170 19.38 -1.63 -5.00
CA LEU A 170 18.02 -1.27 -5.38
C LEU A 170 17.91 -1.24 -6.91
N ASP A 171 17.02 -2.07 -7.47
CA ASP A 171 16.61 -2.01 -8.88
C ASP A 171 15.19 -1.45 -8.94
N ALA A 172 15.02 -0.26 -9.53
CA ALA A 172 13.79 0.50 -9.44
C ALA A 172 13.24 0.89 -10.82
N VAL A 173 11.94 0.74 -10.99
CA VAL A 173 11.22 1.19 -12.20
C VAL A 173 10.02 2.02 -11.76
N VAL A 174 9.92 3.25 -12.29
CA VAL A 174 8.74 4.11 -12.11
C VAL A 174 8.15 4.41 -13.49
N SER A 175 6.94 3.92 -13.75
CA SER A 175 6.21 4.12 -14.98
C SER A 175 4.93 4.91 -14.73
N GLY A 176 4.72 6.01 -15.45
CA GLY A 176 3.58 6.90 -15.28
C GLY A 176 3.91 8.14 -14.44
N SER A 177 3.05 8.49 -13.48
CA SER A 177 3.17 9.71 -12.64
C SER A 177 3.39 9.38 -11.16
N GLY A 178 3.62 8.13 -10.83
CA GLY A 178 3.87 7.68 -9.45
C GLY A 178 5.22 8.10 -8.89
N SER A 179 5.48 7.72 -7.64
CA SER A 179 6.72 8.08 -6.95
C SER A 179 7.32 6.91 -6.17
N LEU A 180 8.65 6.84 -6.20
CA LEU A 180 9.47 6.03 -5.31
C LEU A 180 10.24 6.95 -4.37
N ASN A 181 10.08 6.76 -3.06
CA ASN A 181 10.89 7.46 -2.04
C ASN A 181 11.73 6.44 -1.25
N ALA A 182 13.04 6.47 -1.49
CA ALA A 182 14.04 5.66 -0.80
C ALA A 182 15.16 6.55 -0.19
N PHE A 183 14.90 7.83 0.11
CA PHE A 183 15.87 8.70 0.75
C PHE A 183 16.32 8.19 2.12
N ASN A 184 15.43 7.52 2.85
CA ASN A 184 15.72 6.95 4.16
C ASN A 184 16.14 5.48 4.11
N CYS A 185 16.51 4.99 2.92
CA CYS A 185 17.05 3.67 2.68
C CYS A 185 18.40 3.82 1.94
N PRO A 186 19.52 4.03 2.64
CA PRO A 186 20.83 4.02 2.00
C PRO A 186 21.09 2.69 1.32
N VAL A 187 21.56 2.74 0.07
CA VAL A 187 21.96 1.57 -0.72
C VAL A 187 23.37 1.78 -1.26
N GLU A 188 24.10 0.70 -1.48
CA GLU A 188 25.43 0.78 -2.11
C GLU A 188 25.28 1.03 -3.61
N LYS A 189 24.39 0.29 -4.26
CA LYS A 189 24.16 0.34 -5.71
C LYS A 189 22.69 0.55 -6.04
N ALA A 190 22.42 1.45 -6.96
CA ALA A 190 21.07 1.64 -7.48
C ALA A 190 21.06 1.68 -9.01
N LYS A 191 20.09 0.97 -9.58
CA LYS A 191 19.67 1.11 -10.98
C LYS A 191 18.25 1.60 -10.98
N VAL A 192 18.00 2.75 -11.64
CA VAL A 192 16.67 3.35 -11.66
C VAL A 192 16.26 3.76 -13.07
N LYS A 193 15.03 3.40 -13.43
CA LYS A 193 14.39 3.85 -14.66
C LYS A 193 13.10 4.58 -14.33
N VAL A 194 13.00 5.83 -14.78
CA VAL A 194 11.75 6.61 -14.72
C VAL A 194 11.24 6.80 -16.15
N SER A 195 9.98 6.40 -16.39
CA SER A 195 9.31 6.51 -17.67
C SER A 195 7.99 7.26 -17.49
N GLY A 196 7.86 8.44 -18.09
CA GLY A 196 6.71 9.34 -17.93
C GLY A 196 7.05 10.57 -17.11
N SER A 197 6.22 10.94 -16.14
CA SER A 197 6.35 12.14 -15.29
C SER A 197 6.60 11.82 -13.82
N GLY A 198 6.88 10.58 -13.49
CA GLY A 198 7.11 10.10 -12.13
C GLY A 198 8.40 10.62 -11.50
N VAL A 199 8.57 10.36 -10.20
CA VAL A 199 9.73 10.79 -9.42
C VAL A 199 10.33 9.61 -8.68
N ALA A 200 11.68 9.51 -8.70
CA ALA A 200 12.42 8.58 -7.86
C ALA A 200 13.42 9.34 -6.98
N GLU A 201 13.39 9.11 -5.67
CA GLU A 201 14.25 9.73 -4.67
C GLU A 201 15.09 8.64 -3.99
N LEU A 202 16.43 8.71 -4.12
CA LEU A 202 17.35 7.63 -3.75
C LEU A 202 18.48 8.12 -2.86
N ASN A 203 18.98 7.25 -1.97
CA ASN A 203 20.19 7.50 -1.18
C ASN A 203 21.24 6.45 -1.56
N VAL A 204 22.25 6.85 -2.34
CA VAL A 204 23.21 5.92 -2.97
C VAL A 204 24.65 6.28 -2.57
N SER A 205 25.42 5.30 -2.11
CA SER A 205 26.78 5.51 -1.62
C SER A 205 27.89 5.12 -2.60
N ASP A 206 27.63 4.29 -3.61
CA ASP A 206 28.69 3.82 -4.51
C ASP A 206 28.33 4.03 -5.98
N ASN A 207 27.38 3.29 -6.54
CA ASN A 207 27.08 3.31 -7.96
C ASN A 207 25.60 3.64 -8.24
N LEU A 208 25.35 4.65 -9.08
CA LEU A 208 24.02 5.00 -9.58
C LEU A 208 23.97 4.89 -11.11
N ASP A 209 23.07 4.06 -11.64
CA ASP A 209 22.69 4.06 -13.07
C ASP A 209 21.25 4.58 -13.17
N ALA A 210 21.08 5.79 -13.71
CA ALA A 210 19.78 6.47 -13.79
C ALA A 210 19.40 6.73 -15.25
N LEU A 211 18.22 6.22 -15.64
CA LEU A 211 17.61 6.44 -16.93
C LEU A 211 16.26 7.15 -16.76
N VAL A 212 16.11 8.32 -17.37
CA VAL A 212 14.83 9.04 -17.44
C VAL A 212 14.36 9.11 -18.88
N VAL A 213 13.13 8.72 -19.14
CA VAL A 213 12.44 8.80 -20.42
C VAL A 213 11.15 9.58 -20.24
N GLY A 214 11.08 10.80 -20.72
CA GLY A 214 9.93 11.70 -20.56
C GLY A 214 10.28 12.95 -19.74
N SER A 215 9.35 13.36 -18.85
CA SER A 215 9.45 14.58 -18.04
C SER A 215 9.66 14.31 -16.56
N GLY A 216 9.85 13.06 -16.16
CA GLY A 216 10.07 12.65 -14.77
C GLY A 216 11.42 13.05 -14.22
N SER A 217 11.67 12.76 -12.95
CA SER A 217 12.92 13.11 -12.30
C SER A 217 13.47 12.00 -11.40
N VAL A 218 14.80 11.94 -11.35
CA VAL A 218 15.54 11.16 -10.35
C VAL A 218 16.31 12.12 -9.47
N LYS A 219 16.07 12.10 -8.17
CA LYS A 219 16.83 12.84 -7.18
C LYS A 219 17.65 11.86 -6.36
N HIS A 220 18.94 12.11 -6.22
CA HIS A 220 19.79 11.25 -5.42
C HIS A 220 20.60 12.02 -4.39
N LYS A 221 20.76 11.45 -3.21
CA LYS A 221 21.68 11.92 -2.18
C LYS A 221 22.66 10.79 -1.82
N GLY A 222 23.56 11.07 -0.91
CA GLY A 222 24.61 10.16 -0.49
C GLY A 222 25.95 10.48 -1.18
N ASN A 223 27.00 9.74 -0.83
CA ASN A 223 28.34 9.96 -1.37
C ASN A 223 28.60 9.02 -2.56
N THR A 224 27.79 9.15 -3.61
CA THR A 224 27.87 8.34 -4.83
C THR A 224 29.23 8.53 -5.51
N LYS A 225 29.99 7.47 -5.70
CA LYS A 225 31.32 7.51 -6.35
C LYS A 225 31.19 7.55 -7.87
N ASN A 226 30.30 6.73 -8.43
CA ASN A 226 30.07 6.63 -9.86
C ASN A 226 28.62 6.89 -10.19
N THR A 227 28.36 7.76 -11.16
CA THR A 227 27.00 8.08 -11.61
C THR A 227 26.93 8.05 -13.13
N VAL A 228 26.08 7.17 -13.66
CA VAL A 228 25.69 7.16 -15.08
C VAL A 228 24.31 7.77 -15.19
N LYS A 229 24.17 8.81 -16.00
CA LYS A 229 22.91 9.54 -16.23
C LYS A 229 22.54 9.48 -17.70
N LYS A 230 21.34 9.01 -18.01
CA LYS A 230 20.78 9.06 -19.38
C LYS A 230 19.40 9.70 -19.30
N VAL A 231 19.17 10.76 -20.08
CA VAL A 231 17.88 11.47 -20.11
C VAL A 231 17.43 11.60 -21.56
N TYR A 232 16.23 11.11 -21.83
CA TYR A 232 15.53 11.25 -23.10
C TYR A 232 14.21 11.98 -22.85
N GLY A 233 14.17 13.29 -23.17
CA GLY A 233 13.03 14.18 -22.93
C GLY A 233 13.43 15.42 -22.11
N THR A 234 12.47 15.93 -21.31
CA THR A 234 12.64 17.14 -20.48
C THR A 234 12.89 16.84 -19.00
N GLY A 235 13.01 15.57 -18.64
CA GLY A 235 13.25 15.11 -17.29
C GLY A 235 14.64 15.45 -16.75
N THR A 236 14.90 15.14 -15.49
CA THR A 236 16.15 15.47 -14.80
C THR A 236 16.72 14.34 -13.94
N VAL A 237 18.04 14.37 -13.74
CA VAL A 237 18.73 13.54 -12.74
C VAL A 237 19.63 14.47 -11.92
N ASP A 238 19.20 14.79 -10.70
CA ASP A 238 19.80 15.81 -9.85
C ASP A 238 20.26 15.26 -8.51
N ARG A 239 21.30 15.90 -7.96
CA ARG A 239 21.75 15.65 -6.59
C ARG A 239 20.89 16.48 -5.62
N ALA A 240 20.28 15.82 -4.64
CA ALA A 240 19.63 16.46 -3.51
C ALA A 240 20.66 16.73 -2.39
N TYR A 241 20.50 17.82 -1.66
CA TYR A 241 21.34 18.23 -0.55
C TYR A 241 20.73 17.82 0.78
#